data_c83676eaee8e0f0e5e537b9f9df0b177
#
_entry.id   c83676eaee8e0f0e5e537b9f9df0b177
#
_cell.length_a   1.000
_cell.length_b   1.000
_cell.length_c   1.000
_cell.angle_alpha   90.00
_cell.angle_beta   90.00
_cell.angle_gamma   90.00
#
_symmetry.space_group_name_H-M   'P 1'
#
loop_
_entity.id
_entity.type
_entity.pdbx_description
1 polymer ?
#
loop_
_entity_poly.entity_id
_entity_poly.type
_entity_poly.pdbx_seq_one_letter_code
_entity_poly.pdbx_strand_id
1 'polypeptide(L)'
;KIPNFFPALVKPKAEKIGPQIQATFSQAYKAGVKIAFGTDSGVSAHGDNWQEFILMTNAGMSNKDALKSATIETAKLLRVQDILGQIKPGMLADIIAFQKNPIEDISTVKNVSFVMKDGIIYKQTI
;
A
#
# COMPACT_ATOMS: atom_id res chain seq x y z
N LYS A 1 9.04 4.67 15.65
CA LYS A 1 10.27 5.50 15.85
C LYS A 1 11.07 5.41 14.56
N ILE A 2 11.15 6.50 13.80
CA ILE A 2 12.05 6.61 12.65
C ILE A 2 13.46 6.62 13.22
N PRO A 3 14.29 5.57 12.98
CA PRO A 3 15.66 5.57 13.48
C PRO A 3 16.41 6.71 12.81
N ASN A 4 17.29 7.38 13.44
CA ASN A 4 18.31 8.38 13.08
C ASN A 4 18.65 8.62 11.59
N PHE A 5 17.68 8.41 10.71
CA PHE A 5 17.83 8.54 9.25
C PHE A 5 17.90 10.00 8.79
N PHE A 6 17.17 10.89 9.49
CA PHE A 6 17.20 12.30 9.13
C PHE A 6 18.32 13.04 9.85
N PRO A 7 19.10 13.90 9.13
CA PRO A 7 20.01 14.84 9.77
C PRO A 7 19.29 15.63 10.89
N ALA A 8 20.01 16.00 11.95
CA ALA A 8 19.45 16.68 13.11
C ALA A 8 18.61 17.92 12.76
N LEU A 9 18.95 18.60 11.66
CA LEU A 9 18.23 19.77 11.15
C LEU A 9 16.85 19.39 10.53
N VAL A 10 16.71 18.20 9.96
CA VAL A 10 15.51 17.77 9.23
C VAL A 10 14.52 17.08 10.16
N LYS A 11 14.99 16.38 11.18
CA LYS A 11 14.17 15.59 12.10
C LYS A 11 13.01 16.38 12.72
N PRO A 12 13.21 17.59 13.31
CA PRO A 12 12.10 18.36 13.89
C PRO A 12 11.06 18.78 12.86
N LYS A 13 11.47 19.02 11.60
CA LYS A 13 10.55 19.36 10.51
C LYS A 13 9.71 18.14 10.11
N ALA A 14 10.34 16.96 10.00
CA ALA A 14 9.64 15.72 9.70
C ALA A 14 8.61 15.35 10.78
N GLU A 15 8.97 15.51 12.05
CA GLU A 15 8.07 15.26 13.19
C GLU A 15 6.86 16.21 13.20
N LYS A 16 7.04 17.46 12.78
CA LYS A 16 5.97 18.45 12.67
C LYS A 16 5.06 18.19 11.46
N ILE A 17 5.62 17.77 10.33
CA ILE A 17 4.88 17.58 9.06
C ILE A 17 4.12 16.26 9.06
N GLY A 18 4.63 15.20 9.69
CA GLY A 18 4.01 13.89 9.71
C GLY A 18 2.52 13.90 10.07
N PRO A 19 2.11 14.50 11.21
CA PRO A 19 0.70 14.63 11.57
C PRO A 19 -0.14 15.43 10.57
N GLN A 20 0.44 16.44 9.91
CA GLN A 20 -0.25 17.23 8.88
C GLN A 20 -0.52 16.40 7.62
N ILE A 21 0.45 15.58 7.19
CA ILE A 21 0.28 14.65 6.07
C ILE A 21 -0.86 13.69 6.35
N GLN A 22 -0.88 13.08 7.54
CA GLN A 22 -1.94 12.15 7.95
C GLN A 22 -3.32 12.83 7.98
N ALA A 23 -3.40 14.05 8.50
CA ALA A 23 -4.64 14.83 8.54
C ALA A 23 -5.13 15.19 7.12
N THR A 24 -4.22 15.63 6.24
CA THR A 24 -4.53 15.94 4.84
C THR A 24 -5.03 14.72 4.08
N PHE A 25 -4.36 13.56 4.25
CA PHE A 25 -4.79 12.30 3.68
C PHE A 25 -6.21 11.93 4.14
N SER A 26 -6.48 12.00 5.46
CA SER A 26 -7.79 11.71 6.03
C SER A 26 -8.89 12.60 5.44
N GLN A 27 -8.62 13.90 5.29
CA GLN A 27 -9.56 14.84 4.70
C GLN A 27 -9.81 14.54 3.22
N ALA A 28 -8.76 14.26 2.45
CA ALA A 28 -8.89 13.90 1.04
C ALA A 28 -9.73 12.62 0.85
N TYR A 29 -9.45 11.58 1.64
CA TYR A 29 -10.22 10.33 1.59
C TYR A 29 -11.70 10.56 1.93
N LYS A 30 -12.01 11.29 3.01
CA LYS A 30 -13.39 11.62 3.41
C LYS A 30 -14.12 12.47 2.38
N ALA A 31 -13.39 13.32 1.65
CA ALA A 31 -13.93 14.12 0.56
C ALA A 31 -14.14 13.31 -0.76
N GLY A 32 -13.83 12.02 -0.76
CA GLY A 32 -14.03 11.14 -1.92
C GLY A 32 -12.95 11.27 -3.01
N VAL A 33 -11.80 11.86 -2.68
CA VAL A 33 -10.66 11.92 -3.61
C VAL A 33 -10.19 10.51 -3.93
N LYS A 34 -9.95 10.22 -5.22
CA LYS A 34 -9.38 8.94 -5.66
C LYS A 34 -7.94 8.85 -5.22
N ILE A 35 -7.61 7.78 -4.49
CA ILE A 35 -6.28 7.55 -3.94
C ILE A 35 -5.70 6.29 -4.59
N ALA A 36 -4.49 6.44 -5.14
CA ALA A 36 -3.65 5.35 -5.59
C ALA A 36 -2.49 5.16 -4.61
N PHE A 37 -2.13 3.90 -4.35
CA PHE A 37 -1.06 3.54 -3.44
C PHE A 37 0.31 3.90 -4.02
N GLY A 38 1.17 4.51 -3.22
CA GLY A 38 2.55 4.81 -3.59
C GLY A 38 3.36 5.18 -2.34
N THR A 39 4.54 4.61 -2.18
CA THR A 39 5.37 4.76 -0.97
C THR A 39 6.63 5.58 -1.18
N ASP A 40 6.98 5.91 -2.43
CA ASP A 40 8.25 6.57 -2.78
C ASP A 40 9.46 5.88 -2.10
N SER A 41 9.45 4.53 -2.11
CA SER A 41 10.49 3.72 -1.47
C SER A 41 11.86 3.96 -2.11
N GLY A 42 12.80 4.43 -1.34
CA GLY A 42 14.17 4.79 -1.69
C GLY A 42 14.84 5.44 -0.50
N VAL A 43 14.01 6.01 0.36
CA VAL A 43 14.37 6.59 1.66
C VAL A 43 14.17 5.56 2.79
N SER A 44 13.16 4.71 2.69
CA SER A 44 12.92 3.58 3.59
C SER A 44 13.50 2.27 3.02
N ALA A 45 13.69 1.27 3.87
CA ALA A 45 14.17 -0.03 3.45
C ALA A 45 13.18 -0.70 2.48
N HIS A 46 13.72 -1.34 1.42
CA HIS A 46 12.90 -2.16 0.54
C HIS A 46 12.28 -3.32 1.33
N GLY A 47 10.98 -3.57 1.10
CA GLY A 47 10.20 -4.55 1.84
C GLY A 47 9.41 -3.99 3.01
N ASP A 48 9.68 -2.75 3.44
CA ASP A 48 8.93 -2.06 4.51
C ASP A 48 7.73 -1.25 4.01
N ASN A 49 7.54 -1.17 2.70
CA ASN A 49 6.46 -0.43 2.05
C ASN A 49 5.04 -0.91 2.41
N TRP A 50 4.88 -2.12 2.96
CA TRP A 50 3.61 -2.59 3.53
C TRP A 50 3.08 -1.70 4.66
N GLN A 51 3.96 -0.95 5.34
CA GLN A 51 3.59 -0.03 6.43
C GLN A 51 2.67 1.09 5.94
N GLU A 52 2.72 1.44 4.65
CA GLU A 52 1.82 2.44 4.07
C GLU A 52 0.35 2.03 4.21
N PHE A 53 0.01 0.75 4.06
CA PHE A 53 -1.35 0.27 4.33
C PHE A 53 -1.80 0.58 5.77
N ILE A 54 -0.90 0.40 6.75
CA ILE A 54 -1.18 0.69 8.16
C ILE A 54 -1.38 2.20 8.37
N LEU A 55 -0.54 3.03 7.75
CA LEU A 55 -0.65 4.48 7.85
C LEU A 55 -1.95 5.01 7.23
N MET A 56 -2.33 4.48 6.07
CA MET A 56 -3.58 4.85 5.40
C MET A 56 -4.81 4.46 6.23
N THR A 57 -4.82 3.27 6.82
CA THR A 57 -5.94 2.80 7.64
C THR A 57 -6.00 3.52 8.99
N ASN A 58 -4.87 3.84 9.62
CA ASN A 58 -4.80 4.68 10.81
C ASN A 58 -5.32 6.11 10.54
N ALA A 59 -5.20 6.60 9.32
CA ALA A 59 -5.76 7.88 8.89
C ALA A 59 -7.26 7.81 8.54
N GLY A 60 -7.90 6.64 8.73
CA GLY A 60 -9.34 6.44 8.59
C GLY A 60 -9.82 5.81 7.29
N MET A 61 -8.89 5.37 6.41
CA MET A 61 -9.26 4.58 5.22
C MET A 61 -9.68 3.16 5.63
N SER A 62 -10.71 2.60 4.98
CA SER A 62 -11.08 1.20 5.21
C SER A 62 -9.99 0.25 4.70
N ASN A 63 -9.82 -0.92 5.34
CA ASN A 63 -8.89 -1.95 4.87
C ASN A 63 -9.16 -2.34 3.41
N LYS A 64 -10.44 -2.45 3.05
CA LYS A 64 -10.87 -2.74 1.67
C LYS A 64 -10.42 -1.67 0.69
N ASP A 65 -10.57 -0.39 1.02
CA ASP A 65 -10.18 0.69 0.12
C ASP A 65 -8.66 0.86 0.05
N ALA A 66 -7.95 0.60 1.15
CA ALA A 66 -6.49 0.54 1.15
C ALA A 66 -5.97 -0.55 0.18
N LEU A 67 -6.55 -1.75 0.18
CA LEU A 67 -6.21 -2.80 -0.79
C LEU A 67 -6.57 -2.41 -2.22
N LYS A 68 -7.75 -1.79 -2.44
CA LYS A 68 -8.13 -1.29 -3.76
C LYS A 68 -7.21 -0.20 -4.28
N SER A 69 -6.70 0.67 -3.39
CA SER A 69 -5.76 1.73 -3.78
C SER A 69 -4.48 1.17 -4.38
N ALA A 70 -4.03 -0.01 -3.94
CA ALA A 70 -2.82 -0.69 -4.44
C ALA A 70 -3.10 -1.62 -5.64
N THR A 71 -4.35 -1.76 -6.05
CA THR A 71 -4.76 -2.70 -7.12
C THR A 71 -5.58 -1.96 -8.18
N ILE A 72 -6.91 -2.02 -8.09
CA ILE A 72 -7.80 -1.52 -9.13
C ILE A 72 -7.72 0.01 -9.30
N GLU A 73 -7.55 0.78 -8.24
CA GLU A 73 -7.49 2.24 -8.36
C GLU A 73 -6.15 2.71 -8.96
N THR A 74 -5.03 2.05 -8.58
CA THR A 74 -3.73 2.29 -9.23
C THR A 74 -3.76 1.85 -10.69
N ALA A 75 -4.37 0.70 -11.03
CA ALA A 75 -4.50 0.26 -12.41
C ALA A 75 -5.28 1.26 -13.27
N LYS A 76 -6.35 1.87 -12.73
CA LYS A 76 -7.09 2.95 -13.40
C LYS A 76 -6.25 4.20 -13.59
N LEU A 77 -5.51 4.63 -12.57
CA LEU A 77 -4.61 5.79 -12.65
C LEU A 77 -3.58 5.61 -13.76
N LEU A 78 -2.99 4.41 -13.86
CA LEU A 78 -1.99 4.05 -14.87
C LEU A 78 -2.60 3.70 -16.23
N ARG A 79 -3.93 3.65 -16.37
CA ARG A 79 -4.68 3.27 -17.57
C ARG A 79 -4.38 1.85 -18.05
N VAL A 80 -4.18 0.93 -17.10
CA VAL A 80 -3.91 -0.50 -17.35
C VAL A 80 -4.97 -1.42 -16.72
N GLN A 81 -6.12 -0.88 -16.34
CA GLN A 81 -7.21 -1.60 -15.67
C GLN A 81 -7.82 -2.75 -16.49
N ASP A 82 -7.54 -2.79 -17.81
CA ASP A 82 -8.04 -3.84 -18.68
C ASP A 82 -7.13 -5.10 -18.68
N ILE A 83 -5.91 -4.96 -18.11
CA ILE A 83 -4.93 -6.05 -18.04
C ILE A 83 -4.40 -6.32 -16.64
N LEU A 84 -4.56 -5.38 -15.68
CA LEU A 84 -4.02 -5.46 -14.32
C LEU A 84 -5.03 -4.97 -13.26
N GLY A 85 -4.75 -5.29 -11.99
CA GLY A 85 -5.44 -4.78 -10.80
C GLY A 85 -6.61 -5.62 -10.33
N GLN A 86 -6.96 -6.71 -11.01
CA GLN A 86 -8.04 -7.63 -10.63
C GLN A 86 -7.68 -9.07 -10.95
N ILE A 87 -8.24 -10.02 -10.20
CA ILE A 87 -8.20 -11.44 -10.52
C ILE A 87 -9.44 -11.75 -11.36
N LYS A 88 -9.24 -11.84 -12.69
CA LYS A 88 -10.32 -12.01 -13.66
C LYS A 88 -9.77 -12.71 -14.92
N PRO A 89 -10.53 -13.60 -15.60
CA PRO A 89 -10.11 -14.16 -16.85
C PRO A 89 -9.73 -13.09 -17.88
N GLY A 90 -8.62 -13.32 -18.58
CA GLY A 90 -8.07 -12.39 -19.59
C GLY A 90 -7.10 -11.34 -19.04
N MET A 91 -6.89 -11.27 -17.72
CA MET A 91 -5.89 -10.39 -17.09
C MET A 91 -4.57 -11.11 -16.87
N LEU A 92 -3.49 -10.34 -16.72
CA LEU A 92 -2.19 -10.86 -16.32
C LEU A 92 -2.29 -11.51 -14.94
N ALA A 93 -1.64 -12.65 -14.77
CA ALA A 93 -1.63 -13.40 -13.53
C ALA A 93 -0.58 -12.85 -12.55
N ASP A 94 -0.82 -11.62 -12.09
CA ASP A 94 -0.07 -10.95 -11.02
C ASP A 94 -0.84 -11.12 -9.72
N ILE A 95 -0.48 -12.12 -8.91
CA ILE A 95 -1.28 -12.58 -7.78
C ILE A 95 -0.38 -12.68 -6.54
N ILE A 96 -0.89 -12.15 -5.43
CA ILE A 96 -0.33 -12.40 -4.09
C ILE A 96 -1.39 -13.06 -3.21
N ALA A 97 -0.96 -13.90 -2.27
CA ALA A 97 -1.87 -14.46 -1.27
C ALA A 97 -1.30 -14.31 0.15
N PHE A 98 -2.23 -14.22 1.10
CA PHE A 98 -1.97 -14.12 2.53
C PHE A 98 -2.61 -15.30 3.24
N GLN A 99 -2.08 -15.70 4.42
CA GLN A 99 -2.68 -16.76 5.24
C GLN A 99 -3.94 -16.33 5.97
N LYS A 100 -4.13 -15.01 6.17
CA LYS A 100 -5.30 -14.43 6.82
C LYS A 100 -5.95 -13.39 5.92
N ASN A 101 -7.20 -13.04 6.23
CA ASN A 101 -7.96 -12.08 5.47
C ASN A 101 -7.50 -10.63 5.74
N PRO A 102 -6.86 -9.93 4.78
CA PRO A 102 -6.39 -8.56 4.98
C PRO A 102 -7.53 -7.52 5.06
N ILE A 103 -8.77 -7.90 4.72
CA ILE A 103 -9.95 -7.03 4.91
C ILE A 103 -10.30 -6.95 6.40
N GLU A 104 -10.09 -8.03 7.15
CA GLU A 104 -10.32 -8.07 8.59
C GLU A 104 -9.14 -7.47 9.38
N ASP A 105 -7.92 -7.80 8.96
CA ASP A 105 -6.68 -7.31 9.58
C ASP A 105 -5.66 -6.92 8.51
N ILE A 106 -5.53 -5.62 8.27
CA ILE A 106 -4.61 -5.10 7.26
C ILE A 106 -3.13 -5.41 7.55
N SER A 107 -2.75 -5.67 8.80
CA SER A 107 -1.37 -6.02 9.15
C SER A 107 -0.91 -7.34 8.51
N THR A 108 -1.86 -8.16 8.05
CA THR A 108 -1.62 -9.40 7.32
C THR A 108 -0.79 -9.20 6.04
N VAL A 109 -0.87 -8.01 5.42
CA VAL A 109 -0.11 -7.68 4.19
C VAL A 109 1.42 -7.74 4.38
N LYS A 110 1.89 -7.67 5.63
CA LYS A 110 3.31 -7.88 5.98
C LYS A 110 3.80 -9.29 5.62
N ASN A 111 2.91 -10.29 5.67
CA ASN A 111 3.25 -11.71 5.57
C ASN A 111 2.65 -12.33 4.30
N VAL A 112 3.19 -11.94 3.14
CA VAL A 112 2.82 -12.54 1.86
C VAL A 112 3.34 -13.97 1.81
N SER A 113 2.46 -14.96 1.60
CA SER A 113 2.78 -16.40 1.52
C SER A 113 2.95 -16.90 0.08
N PHE A 114 2.38 -16.20 -0.88
CA PHE A 114 2.45 -16.53 -2.30
C PHE A 114 2.64 -15.28 -3.14
N VAL A 115 3.52 -15.36 -4.15
CA VAL A 115 3.75 -14.29 -5.13
C VAL A 115 3.85 -14.91 -6.51
N MET A 116 3.01 -14.46 -7.42
CA MET A 116 3.03 -14.79 -8.85
C MET A 116 3.11 -13.49 -9.64
N LYS A 117 3.92 -13.47 -10.68
CA LYS A 117 4.04 -12.37 -11.65
C LYS A 117 3.98 -12.94 -13.05
N ASP A 118 3.04 -12.46 -13.85
CA ASP A 118 2.84 -12.92 -15.25
C ASP A 118 2.77 -14.45 -15.36
N GLY A 119 2.07 -15.10 -14.41
CA GLY A 119 1.92 -16.56 -14.35
C GLY A 119 3.13 -17.31 -13.78
N ILE A 120 4.25 -16.64 -13.51
CA ILE A 120 5.46 -17.26 -12.94
C ILE A 120 5.44 -17.11 -11.41
N ILE A 121 5.62 -18.23 -10.70
CA ILE A 121 5.66 -18.25 -9.23
C ILE A 121 7.04 -17.86 -8.73
N TYR A 122 7.13 -16.81 -7.93
CA TYR A 122 8.35 -16.31 -7.30
C TYR A 122 8.46 -16.68 -5.82
N LYS A 123 7.32 -16.90 -5.16
CA LYS A 123 7.25 -17.28 -3.75
C LYS A 123 6.06 -18.19 -3.51
N GLN A 124 6.30 -19.27 -2.78
CA GLN A 124 5.27 -20.16 -2.28
C GLN A 124 5.72 -20.77 -0.95
N THR A 125 5.11 -20.32 0.16
CA THR A 125 5.41 -20.76 1.53
C THR A 125 4.14 -21.28 2.21
N ILE A 126 3.40 -22.11 1.47
CA ILE A 126 2.18 -22.77 1.95
C ILE A 126 2.52 -24.21 2.26
#